data_21238b59f85bd8530d32cbc54ee83ffc
#
_entry.id   21238b59f85bd8530d32cbc54ee83ffc
#
_cell.length_a   1.000
_cell.length_b   1.000
_cell.length_c   1.000
_cell.angle_alpha   90.00
_cell.angle_beta   90.00
_cell.angle_gamma   90.00
#
_symmetry.space_group_name_H-M   'P 1'
#
loop_
_entity.id
_entity.type
_entity.pdbx_description
1 polymer ?
#
loop_
_entity_poly.entity_id
_entity_poly.type
_entity_poly.pdbx_seq_one_letter_code
_entity_poly.pdbx_strand_id
1 'polypeptide(L)'
;MTYSSSNEKVATVSRSGLISGVKDGTVTITATSTKNNARKATIKITVLKTLRGTVKLTASLSNEEKCPKGKVARLWIPVPETDANGSQTISPSSIKYTAKHATEVKITPDSAGNKALYVKWDENVDPKDRTVDFSFNVVRREIIRPANMQALEKGTVDKEKMAPYLKETKRSGSLTSGIVKETADKIVKDAHATTVYKKAYAIYDWVCENLRRDNSTPAIGSGDVQYILKNTDKGIGKCTDVNAVFVALCRAEGIPARSVYGLKLNAMIDNPNTPYVQKCKPQYYLPGYGWAEADVSALLKDIMGHEDDYRGKNVSAEKAQLWKSLKDEYWGSADDHWMMLSAGGDITLSPKQDETTAADAVLNPDGSVKNYGVLNDDGTLHYFIYPYAEYDGHYLKNYGTTEFDYKYSFEEGNDDCGC
;
A
#
# COMPACT_ATOMS: atom_id res chain seq x y z
N MET A 1 22.03 -15.40 37.20
CA MET A 1 21.92 -15.74 35.80
C MET A 1 23.04 -15.05 35.05
N THR A 2 23.63 -15.70 34.07
CA THR A 2 24.50 -15.09 33.07
C THR A 2 23.81 -15.20 31.71
N TYR A 3 24.10 -14.24 30.85
CA TYR A 3 23.49 -14.18 29.54
C TYR A 3 24.59 -14.14 28.48
N SER A 4 24.31 -14.74 27.30
CA SER A 4 25.21 -14.72 26.17
C SER A 4 24.43 -14.65 24.86
N SER A 5 25.01 -14.01 23.87
CA SER A 5 24.53 -13.96 22.49
C SER A 5 25.35 -14.94 21.65
N SER A 6 24.71 -15.67 20.73
CA SER A 6 25.43 -16.51 19.76
C SER A 6 26.11 -15.68 18.67
N ASN A 7 25.72 -14.41 18.49
CA ASN A 7 26.34 -13.48 17.55
C ASN A 7 26.08 -12.02 18.01
N GLU A 8 27.06 -11.43 18.67
CA GLU A 8 26.97 -10.05 19.17
C GLU A 8 26.95 -8.99 18.06
N LYS A 9 27.31 -9.34 16.82
CA LYS A 9 27.18 -8.45 15.67
C LYS A 9 25.72 -8.31 15.21
N VAL A 10 24.83 -9.23 15.62
CA VAL A 10 23.39 -9.18 15.33
C VAL A 10 22.63 -8.60 16.52
N ALA A 11 22.85 -9.12 17.72
CA ALA A 11 22.31 -8.54 18.94
C ALA A 11 23.19 -8.84 20.13
N THR A 12 23.29 -7.89 21.05
CA THR A 12 23.99 -8.01 22.34
C THR A 12 22.98 -8.29 23.46
N VAL A 13 23.47 -8.80 24.59
CA VAL A 13 22.69 -8.94 25.80
C VAL A 13 23.49 -8.46 27.01
N SER A 14 22.91 -7.57 27.80
CA SER A 14 23.53 -7.02 28.99
C SER A 14 23.59 -8.02 30.16
N ARG A 15 24.33 -7.72 31.21
CA ARG A 15 24.35 -8.50 32.45
C ARG A 15 22.97 -8.58 33.15
N SER A 16 22.11 -7.59 32.92
CA SER A 16 20.73 -7.57 33.44
C SER A 16 19.74 -8.33 32.55
N GLY A 17 20.17 -8.84 31.38
CA GLY A 17 19.30 -9.54 30.42
C GLY A 17 18.62 -8.62 29.39
N LEU A 18 18.97 -7.33 29.33
CA LEU A 18 18.49 -6.44 28.30
C LEU A 18 19.14 -6.80 26.96
N ILE A 19 18.30 -7.08 25.95
CA ILE A 19 18.73 -7.40 24.58
C ILE A 19 18.66 -6.14 23.73
N SER A 20 19.74 -5.88 22.98
CA SER A 20 19.85 -4.74 22.05
C SER A 20 20.21 -5.25 20.66
N GLY A 21 19.39 -4.92 19.64
CA GLY A 21 19.69 -5.19 18.24
C GLY A 21 20.86 -4.33 17.77
N VAL A 22 21.74 -4.91 16.94
CA VAL A 22 22.94 -4.22 16.39
C VAL A 22 22.83 -4.18 14.86
N LYS A 23 22.47 -5.30 14.24
CA LYS A 23 22.32 -5.43 12.78
C LYS A 23 21.24 -6.46 12.49
N ASP A 24 20.61 -6.35 11.33
CA ASP A 24 19.64 -7.33 10.86
C ASP A 24 20.20 -8.76 10.86
N GLY A 25 19.32 -9.71 11.17
CA GLY A 25 19.67 -11.12 11.25
C GLY A 25 19.04 -11.85 12.41
N THR A 26 19.38 -13.12 12.56
CA THR A 26 18.84 -13.96 13.62
C THR A 26 19.93 -14.45 14.55
N VAL A 27 19.66 -14.42 15.86
CA VAL A 27 20.60 -14.79 16.91
C VAL A 27 19.89 -15.54 18.02
N THR A 28 20.59 -16.42 18.70
CA THR A 28 20.12 -17.11 19.91
C THR A 28 20.71 -16.47 21.15
N ILE A 29 19.87 -16.00 22.06
CA ILE A 29 20.25 -15.55 23.39
C ILE A 29 20.07 -16.69 24.37
N THR A 30 21.12 -16.96 25.16
CA THR A 30 21.14 -18.02 26.16
C THR A 30 21.22 -17.41 27.56
N ALA A 31 20.31 -17.80 28.42
CA ALA A 31 20.36 -17.55 29.87
C ALA A 31 20.85 -18.81 30.59
N THR A 32 21.91 -18.71 31.38
CA THR A 32 22.50 -19.82 32.13
C THR A 32 22.41 -19.55 33.63
N SER A 33 21.97 -20.56 34.42
CA SER A 33 21.88 -20.47 35.86
C SER A 33 23.27 -20.44 36.49
N THR A 34 23.52 -19.43 37.32
CA THR A 34 24.79 -19.34 38.09
C THR A 34 24.91 -20.39 39.20
N LYS A 35 23.80 -21.01 39.61
CA LYS A 35 23.81 -22.09 40.63
C LYS A 35 23.98 -23.49 39.99
N ASN A 36 23.63 -23.65 38.71
CA ASN A 36 23.77 -24.90 37.98
C ASN A 36 23.91 -24.62 36.48
N ASN A 37 25.12 -24.65 35.99
CA ASN A 37 25.46 -24.30 34.59
C ASN A 37 24.83 -25.26 33.54
N ALA A 38 24.33 -26.44 33.98
CA ALA A 38 23.59 -27.34 33.10
C ALA A 38 22.16 -26.83 32.82
N ARG A 39 21.62 -25.95 33.68
CA ARG A 39 20.30 -25.33 33.46
C ARG A 39 20.43 -24.11 32.60
N LYS A 40 19.95 -24.23 31.36
CA LYS A 40 19.95 -23.19 30.35
C LYS A 40 18.56 -23.01 29.78
N ALA A 41 18.25 -21.77 29.39
CA ALA A 41 17.09 -21.43 28.58
C ALA A 41 17.59 -20.59 27.38
N THR A 42 16.97 -20.79 26.22
CA THR A 42 17.34 -20.08 25.00
C THR A 42 16.12 -19.40 24.39
N ILE A 43 16.34 -18.27 23.76
CA ILE A 43 15.35 -17.60 22.91
C ILE A 43 16.01 -17.22 21.59
N LYS A 44 15.29 -17.44 20.48
CA LYS A 44 15.70 -16.99 19.16
C LYS A 44 15.16 -15.57 18.93
N ILE A 45 16.04 -14.63 18.60
CA ILE A 45 15.72 -13.24 18.34
C ILE A 45 16.01 -12.95 16.86
N THR A 46 15.09 -12.28 16.18
CA THR A 46 15.32 -11.73 14.85
C THR A 46 15.36 -10.20 14.97
N VAL A 47 16.45 -9.62 14.52
CA VAL A 47 16.58 -8.18 14.33
C VAL A 47 16.16 -7.88 12.91
N LEU A 48 15.10 -7.11 12.74
CA LEU A 48 14.49 -6.80 11.45
C LEU A 48 15.32 -5.79 10.67
N LYS A 49 15.37 -5.93 9.34
CA LYS A 49 15.83 -4.85 8.47
C LYS A 49 14.99 -3.60 8.73
N THR A 50 15.66 -2.48 8.79
CA THR A 50 15.01 -1.21 9.13
C THR A 50 15.60 -0.10 8.29
N LEU A 51 14.75 0.59 7.53
CA LEU A 51 15.09 1.79 6.79
C LEU A 51 14.54 3.01 7.54
N ARG A 52 15.36 4.03 7.72
CA ARG A 52 15.01 5.28 8.39
C ARG A 52 15.37 6.45 7.50
N GLY A 53 14.60 7.52 7.57
CA GLY A 53 14.95 8.75 6.87
C GLY A 53 13.81 9.76 6.83
N THR A 54 14.05 10.80 6.06
CA THR A 54 13.12 11.91 5.84
C THR A 54 12.55 11.83 4.43
N VAL A 55 11.25 11.75 4.32
CA VAL A 55 10.52 11.96 3.06
C VAL A 55 10.22 13.44 2.93
N LYS A 56 10.51 14.00 1.75
CA LYS A 56 10.16 15.38 1.38
C LYS A 56 9.26 15.36 0.16
N LEU A 57 8.29 16.25 0.12
CA LEU A 57 7.48 16.55 -1.05
C LEU A 57 7.52 18.05 -1.31
N THR A 58 7.81 18.42 -2.55
CA THR A 58 7.52 19.75 -3.06
C THR A 58 6.35 19.68 -4.01
N ALA A 59 5.42 20.63 -3.96
CA ALA A 59 4.31 20.73 -4.91
C ALA A 59 4.10 22.19 -5.32
N SER A 60 3.72 22.41 -6.59
CA SER A 60 3.52 23.75 -7.13
C SER A 60 2.39 23.77 -8.15
N LEU A 61 1.43 24.69 -7.95
CA LEU A 61 0.38 25.02 -8.90
C LEU A 61 0.75 26.28 -9.70
N SER A 62 1.99 26.33 -10.20
CA SER A 62 2.58 27.48 -10.88
C SER A 62 2.39 27.49 -12.40
N ASN A 63 1.76 26.45 -12.96
CA ASN A 63 1.48 26.39 -14.39
C ASN A 63 0.39 27.43 -14.75
N GLU A 64 0.83 28.56 -15.36
CA GLU A 64 -0.05 29.66 -15.71
C GLU A 64 -1.07 29.32 -16.80
N GLU A 65 -0.79 28.32 -17.64
CA GLU A 65 -1.74 27.85 -18.64
C GLU A 65 -2.93 27.10 -18.00
N LYS A 66 -2.65 26.29 -16.96
CA LYS A 66 -3.64 25.46 -16.27
C LYS A 66 -4.23 26.12 -15.03
N CYS A 67 -3.43 26.96 -14.37
CA CYS A 67 -3.78 27.59 -13.12
C CYS A 67 -3.47 29.09 -13.16
N PRO A 68 -4.04 29.88 -14.10
CA PRO A 68 -3.76 31.32 -14.18
C PRO A 68 -4.16 32.04 -12.88
N LYS A 69 -3.78 33.29 -12.74
CA LYS A 69 -4.29 34.15 -11.66
C LYS A 69 -5.77 34.45 -11.87
N GLY A 70 -6.54 34.58 -10.81
CA GLY A 70 -7.93 35.05 -10.88
C GLY A 70 -8.97 34.04 -10.36
N LYS A 71 -8.55 32.85 -9.94
CA LYS A 71 -9.44 31.84 -9.35
C LYS A 71 -8.79 31.14 -8.16
N VAL A 72 -9.63 30.51 -7.35
CA VAL A 72 -9.22 29.71 -6.20
C VAL A 72 -8.49 28.45 -6.65
N ALA A 73 -7.36 28.16 -6.01
CA ALA A 73 -6.62 26.92 -6.16
C ALA A 73 -6.59 26.14 -4.84
N ARG A 74 -6.73 24.82 -4.92
CA ARG A 74 -6.73 23.93 -3.76
C ARG A 74 -5.83 22.72 -3.99
N LEU A 75 -5.21 22.25 -2.91
CA LEU A 75 -4.34 21.10 -2.94
C LEU A 75 -4.55 20.24 -1.68
N TRP A 76 -4.61 18.92 -1.86
CA TRP A 76 -4.61 17.94 -0.78
C TRP A 76 -3.43 16.98 -0.97
N ILE A 77 -2.65 16.81 0.06
CA ILE A 77 -1.47 15.93 0.08
C ILE A 77 -1.73 14.83 1.12
N PRO A 78 -1.61 13.52 0.76
CA PRO A 78 -1.77 12.45 1.74
C PRO A 78 -0.70 12.56 2.83
N VAL A 79 -1.12 12.51 4.10
CA VAL A 79 -0.26 12.56 5.28
C VAL A 79 -0.20 11.18 5.91
N PRO A 80 0.98 10.52 5.93
CA PRO A 80 1.09 9.16 6.45
C PRO A 80 0.91 9.10 7.96
N GLU A 81 0.55 7.91 8.45
CA GLU A 81 0.41 7.62 9.86
C GLU A 81 1.22 6.39 10.26
N THR A 82 1.48 6.26 11.54
CA THR A 82 2.04 5.03 12.12
C THR A 82 1.04 3.90 11.96
N ASP A 83 1.49 2.75 11.47
CA ASP A 83 0.62 1.58 11.33
C ASP A 83 0.45 0.80 12.65
N ALA A 84 -0.65 0.07 12.73
CA ALA A 84 -1.03 -0.63 13.95
C ALA A 84 -0.11 -1.82 14.30
N ASN A 85 0.63 -2.37 13.32
CA ASN A 85 1.53 -3.51 13.52
C ASN A 85 3.00 -3.09 13.78
N GLY A 86 3.29 -1.78 13.74
CA GLY A 86 4.61 -1.22 14.03
C GLY A 86 5.62 -1.39 12.89
N SER A 87 5.20 -1.83 11.70
CA SER A 87 6.09 -1.92 10.54
C SER A 87 6.43 -0.54 9.97
N GLN A 88 5.55 0.43 10.18
CA GLN A 88 5.74 1.84 9.86
C GLN A 88 5.57 2.70 11.11
N THR A 89 6.55 3.56 11.38
CA THR A 89 6.46 4.57 12.42
C THR A 89 6.66 5.96 11.79
N ILE A 90 5.71 6.86 12.01
CA ILE A 90 5.81 8.26 11.64
C ILE A 90 5.88 9.07 12.92
N SER A 91 6.91 9.90 13.08
CA SER A 91 6.99 10.84 14.21
C SER A 91 6.06 12.03 13.96
N PRO A 92 5.00 12.23 14.75
CA PRO A 92 4.10 13.38 14.53
C PRO A 92 4.80 14.74 14.65
N SER A 93 5.83 14.86 15.49
CA SER A 93 6.59 16.09 15.66
C SER A 93 7.53 16.40 14.48
N SER A 94 7.81 15.40 13.62
CA SER A 94 8.62 15.58 12.43
C SER A 94 7.83 16.08 11.22
N ILE A 95 6.50 16.04 11.28
CA ILE A 95 5.63 16.53 10.20
C ILE A 95 5.77 18.05 10.12
N LYS A 96 6.34 18.53 9.02
CA LYS A 96 6.57 19.95 8.76
C LYS A 96 6.03 20.32 7.40
N TYR A 97 5.47 21.51 7.30
CA TYR A 97 5.01 22.04 6.02
C TYR A 97 5.07 23.56 5.99
N THR A 98 5.30 24.08 4.82
CA THR A 98 5.14 25.49 4.47
C THR A 98 4.31 25.59 3.21
N ALA A 99 3.39 26.56 3.17
CA ALA A 99 2.57 26.83 1.99
C ALA A 99 2.61 28.34 1.73
N LYS A 100 3.36 28.74 0.71
CA LYS A 100 3.60 30.13 0.43
C LYS A 100 2.30 30.85 0.03
N HIS A 101 2.02 31.96 0.66
CA HIS A 101 0.81 32.80 0.45
C HIS A 101 -0.55 32.06 0.50
N ALA A 102 -0.59 30.86 1.10
CA ALA A 102 -1.83 30.14 1.31
C ALA A 102 -2.74 30.88 2.30
N THR A 103 -4.03 30.89 2.03
CA THR A 103 -5.06 31.54 2.89
C THR A 103 -5.66 30.53 3.88
N GLU A 104 -5.53 29.26 3.62
CA GLU A 104 -5.90 28.19 4.55
C GLU A 104 -4.93 27.02 4.43
N VAL A 105 -4.44 26.51 5.57
CA VAL A 105 -3.60 25.32 5.66
C VAL A 105 -4.03 24.52 6.90
N LYS A 106 -4.39 23.26 6.71
CA LYS A 106 -4.78 22.37 7.82
C LYS A 106 -4.62 20.89 7.48
N ILE A 107 -4.42 20.07 8.49
CA ILE A 107 -4.48 18.60 8.33
C ILE A 107 -5.88 18.13 8.74
N THR A 108 -6.55 17.42 7.86
CA THR A 108 -7.94 16.96 8.04
C THR A 108 -8.08 15.47 7.71
N PRO A 109 -9.00 14.74 8.38
CA PRO A 109 -9.32 13.37 7.96
C PRO A 109 -10.18 13.37 6.70
N ASP A 110 -10.00 12.36 5.83
CA ASP A 110 -10.92 12.05 4.75
C ASP A 110 -12.03 11.07 5.19
N SER A 111 -12.91 10.69 4.28
CA SER A 111 -14.03 9.76 4.58
C SER A 111 -13.59 8.31 4.88
N ALA A 112 -12.36 7.94 4.52
CA ALA A 112 -11.78 6.63 4.82
C ALA A 112 -10.92 6.63 6.09
N GLY A 113 -10.74 7.81 6.73
CA GLY A 113 -9.96 8.00 7.95
C GLY A 113 -8.47 8.27 7.69
N ASN A 114 -8.03 8.42 6.43
CA ASN A 114 -6.68 8.90 6.16
C ASN A 114 -6.57 10.39 6.45
N LYS A 115 -5.36 10.90 6.65
CA LYS A 115 -5.11 12.33 6.82
C LYS A 115 -4.65 12.97 5.53
N ALA A 116 -5.08 14.20 5.30
CA ALA A 116 -4.64 15.04 4.19
C ALA A 116 -4.20 16.43 4.70
N LEU A 117 -3.08 16.91 4.20
CA LEU A 117 -2.71 18.33 4.31
C LEU A 117 -3.48 19.08 3.22
N TYR A 118 -4.45 19.86 3.65
CA TYR A 118 -5.23 20.73 2.78
C TYR A 118 -4.60 22.12 2.72
N VAL A 119 -4.47 22.65 1.51
CA VAL A 119 -3.95 23.99 1.24
C VAL A 119 -4.88 24.70 0.27
N LYS A 120 -5.21 25.96 0.56
CA LYS A 120 -6.02 26.83 -0.30
C LYS A 120 -5.30 28.12 -0.60
N TRP A 121 -5.38 28.56 -1.83
CA TRP A 121 -4.97 29.90 -2.28
C TRP A 121 -6.17 30.62 -2.90
N ASP A 122 -6.33 31.90 -2.53
CA ASP A 122 -7.38 32.73 -3.10
C ASP A 122 -7.00 33.23 -4.51
N GLU A 123 -7.96 33.78 -5.22
CA GLU A 123 -7.85 34.22 -6.60
C GLU A 123 -6.74 35.25 -6.86
N ASN A 124 -6.33 36.01 -5.84
CA ASN A 124 -5.33 37.07 -5.96
C ASN A 124 -3.88 36.55 -5.84
N VAL A 125 -3.68 35.30 -5.42
CA VAL A 125 -2.33 34.73 -5.30
C VAL A 125 -1.74 34.44 -6.67
N ASP A 126 -0.53 34.95 -6.89
CA ASP A 126 0.22 34.70 -8.13
C ASP A 126 0.55 33.20 -8.28
N PRO A 127 0.38 32.59 -9.45
CA PRO A 127 0.68 31.15 -9.65
C PRO A 127 2.05 30.72 -9.16
N LYS A 128 3.11 31.50 -9.42
CA LYS A 128 4.49 31.20 -8.98
C LYS A 128 4.65 31.12 -7.45
N ASP A 129 3.70 31.66 -6.71
CA ASP A 129 3.70 31.67 -5.25
C ASP A 129 2.83 30.55 -4.63
N ARG A 130 2.13 29.75 -5.46
CA ARG A 130 1.32 28.61 -5.01
C ARG A 130 2.20 27.36 -4.85
N THR A 131 3.07 27.38 -3.85
CA THR A 131 4.02 26.32 -3.57
C THR A 131 3.84 25.75 -2.16
N VAL A 132 4.11 24.45 -2.04
CA VAL A 132 4.09 23.72 -0.76
C VAL A 132 5.38 22.92 -0.63
N ASP A 133 6.04 23.04 0.53
CA ASP A 133 7.04 22.09 1.00
C ASP A 133 6.45 21.28 2.15
N PHE A 134 6.56 19.98 2.08
CA PHE A 134 6.05 19.05 3.10
C PHE A 134 7.11 18.00 3.40
N SER A 135 7.32 17.67 4.67
CA SER A 135 8.27 16.63 5.07
C SER A 135 7.87 15.93 6.36
N PHE A 136 8.36 14.72 6.53
CA PHE A 136 8.20 13.91 7.74
C PHE A 136 9.29 12.84 7.84
N ASN A 137 9.58 12.40 9.07
CA ASN A 137 10.47 11.27 9.31
C ASN A 137 9.67 9.96 9.35
N VAL A 138 10.26 8.93 8.76
CA VAL A 138 9.70 7.58 8.72
C VAL A 138 10.73 6.55 9.16
N VAL A 139 10.26 5.56 9.93
CA VAL A 139 10.96 4.30 10.16
C VAL A 139 10.13 3.19 9.55
N ARG A 140 10.73 2.47 8.62
CA ARG A 140 10.15 1.27 8.03
C ARG A 140 10.91 0.03 8.50
N ARG A 141 10.19 -1.00 8.90
CA ARG A 141 10.73 -2.32 9.24
C ARG A 141 10.17 -3.35 8.27
N GLU A 142 11.00 -4.30 7.87
CA GLU A 142 10.50 -5.45 7.12
C GLU A 142 9.42 -6.19 7.92
N ILE A 143 8.52 -6.83 7.22
CA ILE A 143 7.52 -7.73 7.78
C ILE A 143 7.93 -9.15 7.41
N ILE A 144 8.27 -9.96 8.42
CA ILE A 144 8.54 -11.38 8.23
C ILE A 144 7.27 -12.15 8.60
N ARG A 145 6.71 -12.87 7.65
CA ARG A 145 5.56 -13.74 7.91
C ARG A 145 5.89 -14.76 8.99
N PRO A 146 5.11 -14.82 10.08
CA PRO A 146 5.28 -15.88 11.06
C PRO A 146 5.11 -17.27 10.43
N ALA A 147 6.01 -18.20 10.71
CA ALA A 147 5.95 -19.57 10.18
C ALA A 147 4.62 -20.29 10.50
N ASN A 148 4.00 -19.92 11.62
CA ASN A 148 2.71 -20.46 12.09
C ASN A 148 1.55 -19.47 11.90
N MET A 149 1.60 -18.58 10.91
CA MET A 149 0.61 -17.50 10.72
C MET A 149 -0.83 -18.00 10.72
N GLN A 150 -1.10 -19.17 10.10
CA GLN A 150 -2.42 -19.79 10.15
C GLN A 150 -2.87 -20.10 11.59
N ALA A 151 -1.99 -20.49 12.49
CA ALA A 151 -2.31 -20.78 13.88
C ALA A 151 -2.53 -19.51 14.73
N LEU A 152 -2.20 -18.33 14.19
CA LEU A 152 -2.49 -17.04 14.81
C LEU A 152 -3.93 -16.60 14.59
N GLU A 153 -4.67 -17.23 13.65
CA GLU A 153 -6.10 -16.97 13.47
C GLU A 153 -6.87 -17.35 14.75
N LYS A 154 -7.44 -16.36 15.40
CA LYS A 154 -8.19 -16.52 16.65
C LYS A 154 -9.47 -15.70 16.64
N GLY A 155 -10.57 -16.34 17.02
CA GLY A 155 -11.88 -15.69 17.06
C GLY A 155 -12.49 -15.51 15.69
N THR A 156 -13.40 -14.57 15.60
CA THR A 156 -14.14 -14.23 14.37
C THR A 156 -13.90 -12.79 14.00
N VAL A 157 -14.20 -12.45 12.75
CA VAL A 157 -14.19 -11.07 12.28
C VAL A 157 -15.28 -10.27 12.99
N ASP A 158 -14.90 -9.20 13.66
CA ASP A 158 -15.82 -8.20 14.18
C ASP A 158 -16.39 -7.40 12.97
N LYS A 159 -17.59 -7.80 12.53
CA LYS A 159 -18.21 -7.25 11.32
C LYS A 159 -18.58 -5.78 11.47
N GLU A 160 -18.91 -5.32 12.67
CA GLU A 160 -19.26 -3.92 12.91
C GLU A 160 -18.03 -3.02 12.79
N LYS A 161 -16.96 -3.36 13.50
CA LYS A 161 -15.69 -2.66 13.44
C LYS A 161 -15.06 -2.72 12.05
N MET A 162 -15.22 -3.83 11.34
CA MET A 162 -14.63 -4.07 10.02
C MET A 162 -15.56 -3.71 8.85
N ALA A 163 -16.75 -3.16 9.11
CA ALA A 163 -17.73 -2.81 8.07
C ALA A 163 -17.14 -1.96 6.92
N PRO A 164 -16.26 -0.96 7.16
CA PRO A 164 -15.66 -0.18 6.06
C PRO A 164 -14.82 -1.03 5.09
N TYR A 165 -14.30 -2.17 5.55
CA TYR A 165 -13.45 -3.07 4.79
C TYR A 165 -14.18 -4.31 4.24
N LEU A 166 -15.49 -4.38 4.44
CA LEU A 166 -16.38 -5.45 3.96
C LEU A 166 -17.39 -4.94 2.92
N LYS A 167 -17.51 -3.63 2.72
CA LYS A 167 -18.47 -3.00 1.82
C LYS A 167 -18.01 -3.05 0.36
N GLU A 168 -18.96 -2.95 -0.54
CA GLU A 168 -18.73 -2.70 -1.96
C GLU A 168 -18.04 -1.34 -2.18
N THR A 169 -17.31 -1.23 -3.27
CA THR A 169 -16.81 0.03 -3.80
C THR A 169 -17.37 0.24 -5.21
N LYS A 170 -17.30 1.46 -5.73
CA LYS A 170 -17.83 1.79 -7.06
C LYS A 170 -17.30 0.87 -8.16
N ARG A 171 -16.09 0.34 -7.98
CA ARG A 171 -15.42 -0.48 -9.00
C ARG A 171 -15.30 -1.97 -8.63
N SER A 172 -15.76 -2.37 -7.43
CA SER A 172 -15.69 -3.77 -7.00
C SER A 172 -16.72 -4.67 -7.69
N GLY A 173 -17.81 -4.10 -8.17
CA GLY A 173 -19.01 -4.87 -8.46
C GLY A 173 -19.70 -5.37 -7.20
N SER A 174 -20.79 -6.13 -7.37
CA SER A 174 -21.53 -6.69 -6.23
C SER A 174 -20.74 -7.80 -5.54
N LEU A 175 -20.64 -7.71 -4.21
CA LEU A 175 -20.00 -8.71 -3.36
C LEU A 175 -20.95 -9.84 -2.94
N THR A 176 -22.22 -9.71 -3.25
CA THR A 176 -23.29 -10.66 -2.84
C THR A 176 -23.90 -11.45 -3.99
N SER A 177 -23.58 -11.07 -5.24
CA SER A 177 -24.13 -11.71 -6.45
C SER A 177 -23.23 -11.49 -7.66
N GLY A 178 -23.48 -12.23 -8.75
CA GLY A 178 -22.79 -12.08 -10.03
C GLY A 178 -21.35 -12.56 -10.00
N ILE A 179 -20.58 -12.18 -11.02
CA ILE A 179 -19.26 -12.75 -11.30
C ILE A 179 -18.27 -12.68 -10.13
N VAL A 180 -18.30 -11.62 -9.32
CA VAL A 180 -17.39 -11.45 -8.18
C VAL A 180 -17.69 -12.50 -7.10
N LYS A 181 -18.95 -12.61 -6.70
CA LYS A 181 -19.38 -13.59 -5.69
C LYS A 181 -19.22 -15.03 -6.19
N GLU A 182 -19.65 -15.30 -7.40
CA GLU A 182 -19.54 -16.63 -8.02
C GLU A 182 -18.08 -17.09 -8.12
N THR A 183 -17.17 -16.19 -8.51
CA THR A 183 -15.74 -16.49 -8.57
C THR A 183 -15.16 -16.75 -7.16
N ALA A 184 -15.49 -15.92 -6.18
CA ALA A 184 -15.02 -16.09 -4.81
C ALA A 184 -15.50 -17.41 -4.20
N ASP A 185 -16.80 -17.72 -4.34
CA ASP A 185 -17.41 -18.97 -3.86
C ASP A 185 -16.75 -20.20 -4.49
N LYS A 186 -16.54 -20.15 -5.81
CA LYS A 186 -15.89 -21.23 -6.54
C LYS A 186 -14.47 -21.47 -6.01
N ILE A 187 -13.66 -20.43 -5.87
CA ILE A 187 -12.28 -20.52 -5.36
C ILE A 187 -12.26 -21.19 -3.98
N VAL A 188 -13.06 -20.69 -3.05
CA VAL A 188 -13.11 -21.17 -1.67
C VAL A 188 -13.59 -22.61 -1.59
N LYS A 189 -14.61 -22.97 -2.40
CA LYS A 189 -15.15 -24.32 -2.49
C LYS A 189 -14.12 -25.31 -3.06
N ASP A 190 -13.47 -24.97 -4.18
CA ASP A 190 -12.50 -25.84 -4.85
C ASP A 190 -11.27 -26.07 -3.97
N ALA A 191 -10.85 -25.07 -3.21
CA ALA A 191 -9.74 -25.15 -2.25
C ALA A 191 -10.12 -25.81 -0.91
N HIS A 192 -11.40 -26.17 -0.69
CA HIS A 192 -11.91 -26.63 0.61
C HIS A 192 -11.51 -25.71 1.79
N ALA A 193 -11.48 -24.40 1.55
CA ALA A 193 -10.98 -23.42 2.50
C ALA A 193 -12.08 -23.02 3.50
N THR A 194 -11.85 -23.26 4.79
CA THR A 194 -12.85 -23.07 5.85
C THR A 194 -12.50 -21.97 6.85
N THR A 195 -11.24 -21.52 6.89
CA THR A 195 -10.77 -20.45 7.79
C THR A 195 -10.44 -19.19 7.01
N VAL A 196 -10.35 -18.03 7.67
CA VAL A 196 -10.03 -16.76 7.03
C VAL A 196 -8.67 -16.86 6.31
N TYR A 197 -7.65 -17.41 6.98
CA TYR A 197 -6.33 -17.60 6.39
C TYR A 197 -6.38 -18.45 5.12
N LYS A 198 -7.05 -19.62 5.17
CA LYS A 198 -7.14 -20.54 4.03
C LYS A 198 -7.91 -19.93 2.87
N LYS A 199 -9.01 -19.24 3.14
CA LYS A 199 -9.80 -18.54 2.12
C LYS A 199 -8.98 -17.43 1.45
N ALA A 200 -8.34 -16.57 2.24
CA ALA A 200 -7.51 -15.48 1.71
C ALA A 200 -6.32 -16.02 0.90
N TYR A 201 -5.67 -17.11 1.35
CA TYR A 201 -4.58 -17.74 0.60
C TYR A 201 -5.07 -18.37 -0.71
N ALA A 202 -6.22 -19.04 -0.71
CA ALA A 202 -6.80 -19.61 -1.92
C ALA A 202 -7.14 -18.52 -2.95
N ILE A 203 -7.67 -17.39 -2.51
CA ILE A 203 -7.94 -16.22 -3.37
C ILE A 203 -6.62 -15.63 -3.90
N TYR A 204 -5.60 -15.47 -3.05
CA TYR A 204 -4.27 -15.02 -3.45
C TYR A 204 -3.67 -15.94 -4.52
N ASP A 205 -3.66 -17.24 -4.27
CA ASP A 205 -3.14 -18.24 -5.18
C ASP A 205 -3.89 -18.21 -6.53
N TRP A 206 -5.22 -18.13 -6.49
CA TRP A 206 -6.04 -18.02 -7.70
C TRP A 206 -5.69 -16.75 -8.51
N VAL A 207 -5.51 -15.61 -7.86
CA VAL A 207 -5.13 -14.36 -8.53
C VAL A 207 -3.73 -14.51 -9.16
N CYS A 208 -2.78 -15.14 -8.44
CA CYS A 208 -1.45 -15.43 -8.98
C CYS A 208 -1.49 -16.32 -10.22
N GLU A 209 -2.38 -17.30 -10.27
CA GLU A 209 -2.46 -18.25 -11.38
C GLU A 209 -3.24 -17.73 -12.59
N ASN A 210 -4.27 -16.89 -12.36
CA ASN A 210 -5.23 -16.55 -13.39
C ASN A 210 -5.08 -15.12 -13.96
N LEU A 211 -4.42 -14.21 -13.26
CA LEU A 211 -4.25 -12.85 -13.76
C LEU A 211 -2.87 -12.64 -14.37
N ARG A 212 -2.80 -11.78 -15.39
CA ARG A 212 -1.54 -11.33 -16.02
C ARG A 212 -1.44 -9.82 -15.91
N ARG A 213 -0.24 -9.33 -15.59
CA ARG A 213 0.03 -7.90 -15.54
C ARG A 213 0.32 -7.34 -16.93
N ASP A 214 -0.23 -6.15 -17.22
CA ASP A 214 0.07 -5.39 -18.43
C ASP A 214 0.47 -3.96 -18.09
N ASN A 215 1.71 -3.60 -18.36
CA ASN A 215 2.23 -2.25 -18.12
C ASN A 215 1.84 -1.24 -19.21
N SER A 216 1.26 -1.68 -20.33
CA SER A 216 0.75 -0.80 -21.38
C SER A 216 -0.55 -0.08 -20.96
N THR A 217 -1.25 -0.60 -19.94
CA THR A 217 -2.45 0.02 -19.37
C THR A 217 -2.17 1.46 -18.95
N PRO A 218 -3.01 2.43 -19.36
CA PRO A 218 -2.87 3.82 -18.96
C PRO A 218 -2.97 4.01 -17.45
N ALA A 219 -2.35 5.06 -16.93
CA ALA A 219 -2.34 5.41 -15.50
C ALA A 219 -1.91 4.22 -14.62
N ILE A 220 -2.55 4.05 -13.47
CA ILE A 220 -2.25 2.95 -12.53
C ILE A 220 -3.22 1.77 -12.65
N GLY A 221 -4.13 1.83 -13.61
CA GLY A 221 -5.18 0.85 -13.88
C GLY A 221 -6.58 1.35 -13.57
N SER A 222 -7.59 0.61 -14.03
CA SER A 222 -9.00 0.97 -13.86
C SER A 222 -9.58 0.54 -12.52
N GLY A 223 -9.13 -0.56 -11.98
CA GLY A 223 -9.70 -1.20 -10.79
C GLY A 223 -11.12 -1.78 -11.02
N ASP A 224 -11.59 -1.91 -12.27
CA ASP A 224 -12.89 -2.50 -12.59
C ASP A 224 -12.83 -4.03 -12.47
N VAL A 225 -13.24 -4.53 -11.32
CA VAL A 225 -13.15 -5.95 -10.99
C VAL A 225 -14.00 -6.82 -11.89
N GLN A 226 -15.19 -6.36 -12.27
CA GLN A 226 -16.07 -7.15 -13.13
C GLN A 226 -15.51 -7.29 -14.56
N TYR A 227 -14.96 -6.22 -15.11
CA TYR A 227 -14.30 -6.25 -16.41
C TYR A 227 -13.09 -7.19 -16.37
N ILE A 228 -12.27 -7.09 -15.32
CA ILE A 228 -11.07 -7.93 -15.16
C ILE A 228 -11.44 -9.41 -15.07
N LEU A 229 -12.42 -9.77 -14.24
CA LEU A 229 -12.86 -11.16 -14.09
C LEU A 229 -13.46 -11.76 -15.37
N LYS A 230 -14.05 -10.95 -16.24
CA LYS A 230 -14.52 -11.37 -17.56
C LYS A 230 -13.42 -11.54 -18.61
N ASN A 231 -12.21 -11.05 -18.34
CA ASN A 231 -11.10 -10.98 -19.29
C ASN A 231 -9.79 -11.49 -18.68
N THR A 232 -9.82 -12.50 -17.83
CA THR A 232 -8.63 -13.02 -17.11
C THR A 232 -7.54 -13.59 -18.03
N ASP A 233 -7.91 -13.99 -19.26
CA ASP A 233 -7.01 -14.48 -20.30
C ASP A 233 -6.15 -13.39 -20.96
N LYS A 234 -6.47 -12.14 -20.72
CA LYS A 234 -5.78 -10.97 -21.27
C LYS A 234 -4.82 -10.36 -20.26
N GLY A 235 -3.86 -9.59 -20.72
CA GLY A 235 -3.11 -8.68 -19.87
C GLY A 235 -4.04 -7.56 -19.41
N ILE A 236 -4.35 -7.52 -18.11
CA ILE A 236 -5.47 -6.72 -17.61
C ILE A 236 -5.09 -5.45 -16.89
N GLY A 237 -3.81 -5.17 -16.73
CA GLY A 237 -3.39 -3.89 -16.18
C GLY A 237 -2.37 -3.95 -15.06
N LYS A 238 -2.37 -2.89 -14.25
CA LYS A 238 -1.31 -2.62 -13.27
C LYS A 238 -1.73 -3.05 -11.86
N CYS A 239 -1.03 -2.49 -10.86
CA CYS A 239 -1.24 -2.86 -9.46
C CYS A 239 -2.66 -2.60 -8.97
N THR A 240 -3.31 -1.52 -9.38
CA THR A 240 -4.67 -1.20 -8.96
C THR A 240 -5.65 -2.28 -9.42
N ASP A 241 -5.51 -2.76 -10.67
CA ASP A 241 -6.40 -3.79 -11.24
C ASP A 241 -6.25 -5.12 -10.50
N VAL A 242 -5.01 -5.61 -10.40
CA VAL A 242 -4.71 -6.89 -9.74
C VAL A 242 -5.13 -6.87 -8.27
N ASN A 243 -4.80 -5.79 -7.56
CA ASN A 243 -5.11 -5.66 -6.13
C ASN A 243 -6.61 -5.52 -5.88
N ALA A 244 -7.35 -4.82 -6.76
CA ALA A 244 -8.80 -4.68 -6.64
C ALA A 244 -9.52 -6.02 -6.72
N VAL A 245 -9.08 -6.93 -7.59
CA VAL A 245 -9.62 -8.29 -7.68
C VAL A 245 -9.43 -9.05 -6.37
N PHE A 246 -8.19 -9.07 -5.84
CA PHE A 246 -7.92 -9.74 -4.56
C PHE A 246 -8.81 -9.18 -3.43
N VAL A 247 -8.89 -7.85 -3.32
CA VAL A 247 -9.68 -7.18 -2.28
C VAL A 247 -11.16 -7.50 -2.42
N ALA A 248 -11.73 -7.44 -3.63
CA ALA A 248 -13.15 -7.72 -3.86
C ALA A 248 -13.51 -9.18 -3.57
N LEU A 249 -12.70 -10.14 -4.03
CA LEU A 249 -12.92 -11.57 -3.76
C LEU A 249 -12.83 -11.89 -2.25
N CYS A 250 -11.86 -11.30 -1.53
CA CYS A 250 -11.78 -11.43 -0.08
C CYS A 250 -13.05 -10.90 0.60
N ARG A 251 -13.50 -9.69 0.22
CA ARG A 251 -14.71 -9.08 0.79
C ARG A 251 -15.97 -9.90 0.50
N ALA A 252 -16.09 -10.47 -0.70
CA ALA A 252 -17.20 -11.36 -1.07
C ALA A 252 -17.26 -12.63 -0.20
N GLU A 253 -16.11 -13.06 0.35
CA GLU A 253 -16.00 -14.17 1.31
C GLU A 253 -16.06 -13.73 2.78
N GLY A 254 -16.44 -12.48 3.04
CA GLY A 254 -16.57 -11.93 4.39
C GLY A 254 -15.20 -11.68 5.08
N ILE A 255 -14.13 -11.60 4.32
CA ILE A 255 -12.79 -11.28 4.80
C ILE A 255 -12.55 -9.78 4.63
N PRO A 256 -12.35 -9.00 5.71
CA PRO A 256 -12.02 -7.60 5.57
C PRO A 256 -10.73 -7.44 4.79
N ALA A 257 -10.77 -6.65 3.72
CA ALA A 257 -9.61 -6.39 2.87
C ALA A 257 -9.59 -4.94 2.41
N ARG A 258 -8.39 -4.43 2.11
CA ARG A 258 -8.21 -3.06 1.65
C ARG A 258 -7.06 -2.94 0.67
N SER A 259 -7.16 -1.98 -0.25
CA SER A 259 -6.01 -1.46 -0.98
C SER A 259 -5.29 -0.43 -0.12
N VAL A 260 -3.98 -0.50 -0.07
CA VAL A 260 -3.10 0.49 0.58
C VAL A 260 -2.20 1.11 -0.47
N TYR A 261 -1.95 2.39 -0.33
CA TYR A 261 -1.27 3.23 -1.31
C TYR A 261 -0.06 3.89 -0.66
N GLY A 262 1.07 3.89 -1.37
CA GLY A 262 2.29 4.38 -0.75
C GLY A 262 3.45 4.63 -1.71
N LEU A 263 4.63 4.84 -1.13
CA LEU A 263 5.86 5.21 -1.82
C LEU A 263 6.89 4.10 -1.75
N LYS A 264 7.63 3.91 -2.84
CA LYS A 264 8.82 3.07 -2.91
C LYS A 264 10.03 3.93 -2.51
N LEU A 265 10.56 3.73 -1.31
CA LEU A 265 11.70 4.47 -0.79
C LEU A 265 12.96 4.15 -1.58
N ASN A 266 13.21 2.86 -1.88
CA ASN A 266 14.34 2.44 -2.71
C ASN A 266 14.36 3.11 -4.08
N ALA A 267 13.20 3.31 -4.72
CA ALA A 267 13.17 3.97 -6.02
C ALA A 267 13.69 5.40 -5.96
N MET A 268 13.45 6.11 -4.83
CA MET A 268 13.97 7.46 -4.61
C MET A 268 15.46 7.46 -4.23
N ILE A 269 15.95 6.40 -3.57
CA ILE A 269 17.38 6.18 -3.28
C ILE A 269 18.13 5.91 -4.58
N ASP A 270 17.65 4.94 -5.37
CA ASP A 270 18.31 4.47 -6.60
C ASP A 270 18.29 5.53 -7.70
N ASN A 271 17.21 6.29 -7.81
CA ASN A 271 17.04 7.37 -8.78
C ASN A 271 16.22 8.54 -8.20
N PRO A 272 16.88 9.54 -7.60
CA PRO A 272 16.21 10.69 -6.99
C PRO A 272 15.34 11.52 -7.95
N ASN A 273 15.45 11.29 -9.24
CA ASN A 273 14.66 12.00 -10.27
C ASN A 273 13.54 11.14 -10.86
N THR A 274 13.32 9.92 -10.37
CA THR A 274 12.22 9.09 -10.88
C THR A 274 10.86 9.67 -10.51
N PRO A 275 9.92 9.80 -11.47
CA PRO A 275 8.56 10.20 -11.18
C PRO A 275 7.69 9.01 -10.70
N TYR A 276 8.21 7.77 -10.75
CA TYR A 276 7.44 6.53 -10.55
C TYR A 276 7.69 5.92 -9.16
N VAL A 277 7.45 6.72 -8.12
CA VAL A 277 7.68 6.29 -6.73
C VAL A 277 6.45 5.65 -6.09
N GLN A 278 5.27 5.86 -6.64
CA GLN A 278 4.02 5.35 -6.07
C GLN A 278 3.85 3.85 -6.37
N LYS A 279 3.30 3.13 -5.39
CA LYS A 279 2.92 1.71 -5.50
C LYS A 279 1.77 1.41 -4.56
N CYS A 280 0.80 0.61 -5.02
CA CYS A 280 -0.28 0.09 -4.17
C CYS A 280 -0.06 -1.39 -3.86
N LYS A 281 -0.61 -1.83 -2.71
CA LYS A 281 -0.61 -3.22 -2.25
C LYS A 281 -2.00 -3.58 -1.72
N PRO A 282 -2.42 -4.84 -1.73
CA PRO A 282 -3.60 -5.28 -1.00
C PRO A 282 -3.21 -5.81 0.38
N GLN A 283 -4.10 -5.64 1.33
CA GLN A 283 -4.02 -6.26 2.66
C GLN A 283 -5.33 -6.95 2.99
N TYR A 284 -5.27 -8.05 3.74
CA TYR A 284 -6.44 -8.70 4.36
C TYR A 284 -6.30 -8.73 5.88
N TYR A 285 -7.42 -8.78 6.57
CA TYR A 285 -7.43 -8.83 8.03
C TYR A 285 -7.57 -10.26 8.52
N LEU A 286 -6.57 -10.72 9.28
CA LEU A 286 -6.58 -12.03 9.94
C LEU A 286 -6.93 -11.83 11.42
N PRO A 287 -8.08 -12.33 11.91
CA PRO A 287 -8.43 -12.25 13.33
C PRO A 287 -7.34 -12.84 14.22
N GLY A 288 -6.93 -12.09 15.25
CA GLY A 288 -5.83 -12.48 16.14
C GLY A 288 -4.43 -12.05 15.68
N TYR A 289 -4.25 -11.69 14.39
CA TYR A 289 -2.99 -11.16 13.87
C TYR A 289 -3.09 -9.69 13.49
N GLY A 290 -4.17 -9.29 12.81
CA GLY A 290 -4.35 -7.94 12.26
C GLY A 290 -4.23 -7.90 10.73
N TRP A 291 -3.79 -6.76 10.19
CA TRP A 291 -3.61 -6.58 8.75
C TRP A 291 -2.37 -7.33 8.25
N ALA A 292 -2.57 -8.17 7.25
CA ALA A 292 -1.55 -9.01 6.62
C ALA A 292 -1.33 -8.62 5.17
N GLU A 293 -0.09 -8.68 4.73
CA GLU A 293 0.34 -8.36 3.37
C GLU A 293 -0.02 -9.48 2.38
N ALA A 294 -0.34 -9.08 1.12
CA ALA A 294 -0.59 -10.02 0.03
C ALA A 294 -0.17 -9.37 -1.32
N ASP A 295 1.12 -9.07 -1.51
CA ASP A 295 1.61 -8.25 -2.63
C ASP A 295 1.62 -9.02 -3.98
N VAL A 296 0.46 -9.53 -4.38
CA VAL A 296 0.27 -10.26 -5.63
C VAL A 296 0.68 -9.45 -6.86
N SER A 297 0.49 -8.14 -6.83
CA SER A 297 0.84 -7.27 -7.96
C SER A 297 2.36 -7.16 -8.19
N ALA A 298 3.17 -7.18 -7.12
CA ALA A 298 4.63 -7.22 -7.27
C ALA A 298 5.07 -8.56 -7.82
N LEU A 299 4.57 -9.67 -7.28
CA LEU A 299 4.85 -11.01 -7.78
C LEU A 299 4.56 -11.13 -9.29
N LEU A 300 3.38 -10.70 -9.74
CA LEU A 300 3.04 -10.75 -11.18
C LEU A 300 3.91 -9.82 -12.03
N LYS A 301 4.43 -8.73 -11.45
CA LYS A 301 5.38 -7.86 -12.14
C LYS A 301 6.73 -8.55 -12.35
N ASP A 302 7.20 -9.32 -11.38
CA ASP A 302 8.51 -9.99 -11.45
C ASP A 302 8.55 -11.09 -12.49
N ILE A 303 7.43 -11.74 -12.78
CA ILE A 303 7.34 -12.78 -13.83
C ILE A 303 6.80 -12.24 -15.16
N MET A 304 6.52 -10.95 -15.27
CA MET A 304 5.89 -10.35 -16.45
C MET A 304 6.75 -10.57 -17.72
N GLY A 305 6.12 -11.11 -18.75
CA GLY A 305 6.78 -11.51 -20.01
C GLY A 305 7.43 -12.89 -19.96
N HIS A 306 7.38 -13.57 -18.81
CA HIS A 306 7.90 -14.92 -18.58
C HIS A 306 6.89 -15.81 -17.86
N GLU A 307 5.62 -15.43 -17.88
CA GLU A 307 4.57 -16.12 -17.10
C GLU A 307 4.47 -17.60 -17.44
N ASP A 308 4.63 -17.96 -18.71
CA ASP A 308 4.52 -19.34 -19.17
C ASP A 308 5.69 -20.22 -18.70
N ASP A 309 6.81 -19.62 -18.25
CA ASP A 309 7.92 -20.34 -17.60
C ASP A 309 7.54 -20.87 -16.21
N TYR A 310 6.60 -20.20 -15.54
CA TYR A 310 6.20 -20.48 -14.15
C TYR A 310 4.82 -21.12 -14.04
N ARG A 311 3.93 -20.86 -15.01
CA ARG A 311 2.53 -21.26 -15.01
C ARG A 311 2.17 -21.93 -16.33
N GLY A 312 1.38 -23.00 -16.29
CA GLY A 312 0.90 -23.67 -17.50
C GLY A 312 1.20 -25.17 -17.53
N LYS A 313 0.97 -25.80 -18.69
CA LYS A 313 0.98 -27.28 -18.83
C LYS A 313 2.39 -27.89 -18.92
N ASN A 314 3.40 -27.11 -19.30
CA ASN A 314 4.74 -27.63 -19.63
C ASN A 314 5.84 -27.03 -18.72
N VAL A 315 5.49 -26.64 -17.51
CA VAL A 315 6.42 -26.05 -16.53
C VAL A 315 7.31 -27.15 -15.95
N SER A 316 8.63 -26.93 -15.94
CA SER A 316 9.55 -27.86 -15.28
C SER A 316 9.33 -27.91 -13.77
N ALA A 317 9.72 -29.04 -13.13
CA ALA A 317 9.60 -29.18 -11.68
C ALA A 317 10.38 -28.08 -10.92
N GLU A 318 11.54 -27.67 -11.43
CA GLU A 318 12.34 -26.58 -10.87
C GLU A 318 11.60 -25.25 -10.92
N LYS A 319 11.03 -24.88 -12.08
CA LYS A 319 10.26 -23.65 -12.24
C LYS A 319 8.98 -23.65 -11.41
N ALA A 320 8.29 -24.79 -11.31
CA ALA A 320 7.12 -24.94 -10.44
C ALA A 320 7.48 -24.76 -8.95
N GLN A 321 8.64 -25.29 -8.51
CA GLN A 321 9.12 -25.09 -7.13
C GLN A 321 9.51 -23.62 -6.89
N LEU A 322 10.18 -22.98 -7.85
CA LEU A 322 10.52 -21.56 -7.76
C LEU A 322 9.25 -20.69 -7.71
N TRP A 323 8.25 -20.98 -8.53
CA TRP A 323 6.95 -20.30 -8.50
C TRP A 323 6.28 -20.37 -7.12
N LYS A 324 6.27 -21.56 -6.54
CA LYS A 324 5.77 -21.74 -5.18
C LYS A 324 6.53 -20.91 -4.16
N SER A 325 7.86 -20.86 -4.25
CA SER A 325 8.71 -20.09 -3.35
C SER A 325 8.45 -18.57 -3.49
N LEU A 326 8.30 -18.08 -4.72
CA LEU A 326 7.95 -16.69 -4.99
C LEU A 326 6.57 -16.33 -4.40
N LYS A 327 5.56 -17.18 -4.62
CA LYS A 327 4.25 -16.97 -3.98
C LYS A 327 4.34 -16.92 -2.45
N ASP A 328 5.15 -17.78 -1.86
CA ASP A 328 5.36 -17.79 -0.40
C ASP A 328 6.08 -16.54 0.11
N GLU A 329 6.99 -15.96 -0.66
CA GLU A 329 7.73 -14.74 -0.32
C GLU A 329 6.81 -13.51 -0.27
N TYR A 330 5.93 -13.36 -1.28
CA TYR A 330 5.00 -12.22 -1.37
C TYR A 330 3.74 -12.36 -0.49
N TRP A 331 3.54 -13.52 0.15
CA TRP A 331 2.43 -13.77 1.04
C TRP A 331 2.79 -13.52 2.50
N GLY A 332 2.23 -12.48 3.10
CA GLY A 332 2.38 -12.15 4.53
C GLY A 332 3.72 -11.49 4.89
N SER A 333 4.60 -11.27 3.93
CA SER A 333 5.89 -10.61 4.12
C SER A 333 5.98 -9.31 3.32
N ALA A 334 6.82 -8.39 3.75
CA ALA A 334 7.15 -7.17 3.01
C ALA A 334 8.55 -6.67 3.40
N ASP A 335 9.25 -6.06 2.43
CA ASP A 335 10.49 -5.35 2.68
C ASP A 335 10.27 -4.03 3.45
N ASP A 336 11.35 -3.41 3.87
CA ASP A 336 11.37 -2.12 4.55
C ASP A 336 11.40 -0.92 3.56
N HIS A 337 11.42 -1.16 2.26
CA HIS A 337 11.57 -0.15 1.22
C HIS A 337 10.27 0.47 0.70
N TRP A 338 9.12 0.07 1.24
CA TRP A 338 7.84 0.64 0.89
C TRP A 338 7.12 1.18 2.10
N MET A 339 6.55 2.39 2.00
CA MET A 339 5.76 3.01 3.06
C MET A 339 4.33 3.31 2.61
N MET A 340 3.38 3.21 3.53
CA MET A 340 1.97 3.54 3.31
C MET A 340 1.74 5.05 3.51
N LEU A 341 0.98 5.65 2.60
CA LEU A 341 0.43 7.01 2.70
C LEU A 341 -1.04 7.01 3.08
N SER A 342 -1.83 6.13 2.44
CA SER A 342 -3.29 6.07 2.62
C SER A 342 -3.84 4.67 2.36
N ALA A 343 -5.10 4.44 2.69
CA ALA A 343 -5.81 3.19 2.48
C ALA A 343 -7.27 3.43 2.07
N GLY A 344 -7.87 2.44 1.42
CA GLY A 344 -9.29 2.47 1.05
C GLY A 344 -9.57 3.00 -0.35
N GLY A 345 -10.83 3.20 -0.65
CA GLY A 345 -11.32 3.73 -1.93
C GLY A 345 -12.66 4.44 -1.73
N ASP A 346 -13.19 5.06 -2.78
CA ASP A 346 -14.40 5.91 -2.74
C ASP A 346 -14.27 7.03 -1.70
N ILE A 347 -13.13 7.75 -1.76
CA ILE A 347 -12.70 8.70 -0.75
C ILE A 347 -13.30 10.08 -1.04
N THR A 348 -13.96 10.67 -0.04
CA THR A 348 -14.29 12.08 -0.02
C THR A 348 -13.27 12.81 0.83
N LEU A 349 -12.57 13.78 0.26
CA LEU A 349 -11.60 14.61 0.96
C LEU A 349 -12.29 15.59 1.92
N SER A 350 -11.53 16.21 2.81
CA SER A 350 -12.03 17.27 3.70
C SER A 350 -11.06 18.45 3.69
N PRO A 351 -11.54 19.68 3.30
CA PRO A 351 -12.84 19.97 2.69
C PRO A 351 -13.09 19.10 1.44
N LYS A 352 -14.38 18.88 1.13
CA LYS A 352 -14.77 18.08 -0.02
C LYS A 352 -14.22 18.70 -1.31
N GLN A 353 -13.74 17.86 -2.22
CA GLN A 353 -13.42 18.24 -3.60
C GLN A 353 -14.68 18.70 -4.33
N ASP A 354 -14.52 19.68 -5.22
CA ASP A 354 -15.64 20.25 -5.98
C ASP A 354 -15.90 19.47 -7.28
N GLU A 355 -14.85 18.89 -7.89
CA GLU A 355 -15.01 18.10 -9.11
C GLU A 355 -15.88 16.87 -8.85
N THR A 356 -16.91 16.73 -9.66
CA THR A 356 -17.92 15.66 -9.56
C THR A 356 -17.95 14.76 -10.77
N THR A 357 -17.12 15.03 -11.79
CA THR A 357 -17.08 14.25 -13.02
C THR A 357 -15.79 13.45 -13.12
N ALA A 358 -15.88 12.27 -13.73
CA ALA A 358 -14.72 11.46 -14.08
C ALA A 358 -14.03 12.09 -15.32
N ALA A 359 -13.51 13.31 -15.17
CA ALA A 359 -12.98 14.14 -16.27
C ALA A 359 -11.88 13.45 -17.09
N ASP A 360 -11.23 12.42 -16.55
CA ASP A 360 -10.17 11.65 -17.19
C ASP A 360 -10.58 10.23 -17.60
N ALA A 361 -11.88 9.92 -17.57
CA ALA A 361 -12.36 8.62 -18.04
C ALA A 361 -12.14 8.50 -19.55
N VAL A 362 -11.36 7.50 -19.95
CA VAL A 362 -11.14 7.15 -21.37
C VAL A 362 -11.96 5.91 -21.66
N LEU A 363 -12.88 6.01 -22.61
CA LEU A 363 -13.71 4.88 -23.04
C LEU A 363 -13.03 4.07 -24.15
N ASN A 364 -13.23 2.76 -24.13
CA ASN A 364 -12.98 1.90 -25.27
C ASN A 364 -14.05 2.12 -26.35
N PRO A 365 -13.81 1.72 -27.62
CA PRO A 365 -14.80 1.83 -28.69
C PRO A 365 -16.13 1.12 -28.41
N ASP A 366 -16.15 0.13 -27.53
CA ASP A 366 -17.34 -0.62 -27.10
C ASP A 366 -18.09 0.04 -25.93
N GLY A 367 -17.65 1.24 -25.49
CA GLY A 367 -18.23 1.97 -24.38
C GLY A 367 -17.76 1.52 -22.99
N SER A 368 -16.97 0.45 -22.89
CA SER A 368 -16.33 0.09 -21.64
C SER A 368 -15.24 1.10 -21.25
N VAL A 369 -15.00 1.31 -19.95
CA VAL A 369 -14.04 2.31 -19.50
C VAL A 369 -12.63 1.78 -19.62
N LYS A 370 -11.82 2.42 -20.45
CA LYS A 370 -10.40 2.10 -20.65
C LYS A 370 -9.52 2.65 -19.52
N ASN A 371 -9.89 3.79 -18.98
CA ASN A 371 -9.19 4.42 -17.88
C ASN A 371 -10.19 5.26 -17.08
N TYR A 372 -10.28 5.01 -15.78
CA TYR A 372 -11.22 5.72 -14.89
C TYR A 372 -10.63 6.98 -14.26
N GLY A 373 -9.37 7.29 -14.50
CA GLY A 373 -8.74 8.41 -13.79
C GLY A 373 -8.74 8.21 -12.27
N VAL A 374 -8.60 9.32 -11.54
CA VAL A 374 -8.60 9.36 -10.06
C VAL A 374 -10.01 9.35 -9.48
N LEU A 375 -10.98 9.95 -10.18
CA LEU A 375 -12.35 10.15 -9.72
C LEU A 375 -13.29 9.05 -10.20
N ASN A 376 -14.26 8.72 -9.36
CA ASN A 376 -15.44 7.97 -9.70
C ASN A 376 -16.54 8.91 -10.24
N ASP A 377 -17.61 8.35 -10.83
CA ASP A 377 -18.73 9.12 -11.42
C ASP A 377 -19.49 9.99 -10.41
N ASP A 378 -19.33 9.76 -9.10
CA ASP A 378 -19.92 10.55 -8.03
C ASP A 378 -18.95 11.57 -7.42
N GLY A 379 -17.79 11.76 -8.04
CA GLY A 379 -16.73 12.66 -7.60
C GLY A 379 -15.91 12.15 -6.42
N THR A 380 -16.12 10.92 -5.92
CA THR A 380 -15.23 10.34 -4.90
C THR A 380 -13.92 9.88 -5.54
N LEU A 381 -12.81 9.93 -4.79
CA LEU A 381 -11.53 9.44 -5.28
C LEU A 381 -11.50 7.90 -5.20
N HIS A 382 -11.14 7.27 -6.30
CA HIS A 382 -10.89 5.83 -6.32
C HIS A 382 -9.69 5.44 -5.44
N TYR A 383 -8.69 6.32 -5.39
CA TYR A 383 -7.47 6.16 -4.56
C TYR A 383 -6.87 7.51 -4.19
N PHE A 384 -6.13 7.56 -3.09
CA PHE A 384 -5.44 8.77 -2.64
C PHE A 384 -3.96 8.50 -2.41
N ILE A 385 -3.21 8.36 -3.51
CA ILE A 385 -1.76 8.09 -3.53
C ILE A 385 -0.94 9.27 -4.06
N TYR A 386 -1.57 10.10 -4.88
CA TYR A 386 -0.98 11.31 -5.45
C TYR A 386 -1.53 12.54 -4.72
N PRO A 387 -0.79 13.65 -4.67
CA PRO A 387 -1.41 14.93 -4.37
C PRO A 387 -2.62 15.15 -5.29
N TYR A 388 -3.72 15.62 -4.75
CA TYR A 388 -4.93 15.97 -5.50
C TYR A 388 -5.09 17.48 -5.52
N ALA A 389 -5.27 18.07 -6.67
CA ALA A 389 -5.39 19.51 -6.83
C ALA A 389 -6.59 19.91 -7.67
N GLU A 390 -7.13 21.09 -7.37
CA GLU A 390 -8.21 21.71 -8.13
C GLU A 390 -7.90 23.20 -8.39
N TYR A 391 -8.33 23.66 -9.54
CA TYR A 391 -8.36 25.06 -9.89
C TYR A 391 -9.75 25.44 -10.38
N ASP A 392 -10.37 26.46 -9.78
CA ASP A 392 -11.76 26.86 -10.04
C ASP A 392 -12.79 25.72 -9.90
N GLY A 393 -12.55 24.78 -8.97
CA GLY A 393 -13.39 23.61 -8.77
C GLY A 393 -13.16 22.44 -9.73
N HIS A 394 -12.22 22.55 -10.67
CA HIS A 394 -11.87 21.50 -11.63
C HIS A 394 -10.60 20.77 -11.24
N TYR A 395 -10.63 19.45 -11.35
CA TYR A 395 -9.48 18.58 -11.10
C TYR A 395 -8.32 18.86 -12.04
N LEU A 396 -7.13 18.97 -11.49
CA LEU A 396 -5.88 19.05 -12.23
C LEU A 396 -5.21 17.66 -12.31
N LYS A 397 -4.81 17.26 -13.50
CA LYS A 397 -4.17 15.94 -13.72
C LYS A 397 -2.92 15.79 -12.89
N ASN A 398 -2.85 14.68 -12.13
CA ASN A 398 -1.76 14.36 -11.21
C ASN A 398 -0.95 13.13 -11.62
N TYR A 399 -1.22 12.55 -12.79
CA TYR A 399 -0.52 11.38 -13.31
C TYR A 399 -0.32 11.47 -14.83
N GLY A 400 0.78 10.90 -15.32
CA GLY A 400 1.15 10.97 -16.75
C GLY A 400 1.67 12.37 -17.11
N THR A 401 1.01 13.05 -18.03
CA THR A 401 1.24 14.49 -18.26
C THR A 401 0.49 15.25 -17.19
N THR A 402 1.20 15.66 -16.16
CA THR A 402 0.63 16.40 -15.02
C THR A 402 0.32 17.85 -15.39
N GLU A 403 -0.70 18.45 -14.77
CA GLU A 403 -1.08 19.84 -14.94
C GLU A 403 -0.58 20.76 -13.82
N PHE A 404 0.06 20.16 -12.82
CA PHE A 404 0.83 20.83 -11.76
C PHE A 404 2.03 19.98 -11.39
N ASP A 405 3.03 20.57 -10.76
CA ASP A 405 4.27 19.90 -10.41
C ASP A 405 4.24 19.37 -8.98
N TYR A 406 4.73 18.16 -8.80
CA TYR A 406 5.06 17.63 -7.48
C TYR A 406 6.21 16.61 -7.57
N LYS A 407 7.03 16.55 -6.53
CA LYS A 407 8.17 15.64 -6.45
C LYS A 407 8.35 15.13 -5.03
N TYR A 408 8.41 13.81 -4.89
CA TYR A 408 8.86 13.15 -3.68
C TYR A 408 10.37 12.91 -3.73
N SER A 409 11.03 13.00 -2.59
CA SER A 409 12.41 12.57 -2.38
C SER A 409 12.55 11.91 -1.00
N PHE A 410 13.58 11.09 -0.85
CA PHE A 410 13.90 10.42 0.40
C PHE A 410 15.38 10.60 0.72
N GLU A 411 15.68 11.01 1.94
CA GLU A 411 17.03 11.11 2.47
C GLU A 411 17.16 10.09 3.60
N GLU A 412 18.05 9.09 3.42
CA GLU A 412 18.35 8.15 4.50
C GLU A 412 18.93 8.87 5.69
N GLY A 413 18.45 8.53 6.88
CA GLY A 413 18.91 9.07 8.15
C GLY A 413 19.76 8.08 8.91
N ASN A 414 20.67 8.60 9.74
CA ASN A 414 21.41 7.83 10.72
C ASN A 414 20.50 7.46 11.92
N ASP A 415 20.96 6.57 12.80
CA ASP A 415 20.21 6.08 13.99
C ASP A 415 19.69 7.19 14.93
N ASP A 416 20.25 8.41 14.83
CA ASP A 416 19.86 9.61 15.59
C ASP A 416 18.68 10.41 14.97
N CYS A 417 18.06 9.97 13.87
CA CYS A 417 16.85 10.58 13.36
C CYS A 417 15.70 10.36 14.35
N GLY A 418 15.53 11.25 15.32
CA GLY A 418 14.58 11.24 16.45
C GLY A 418 13.14 10.77 16.15
N CYS A 419 13.01 9.49 15.81
CA CYS A 419 11.77 8.75 15.60
C CYS A 419 11.53 7.78 16.74
#